data_aa4b6c3f2d64abfecacda8c9e4f2f920
#
_entry.id   aa4b6c3f2d64abfecacda8c9e4f2f920
#
_cell.length_a   1.000
_cell.length_b   1.000
_cell.length_c   1.000
_cell.angle_alpha   90.00
_cell.angle_beta   90.00
_cell.angle_gamma   90.00
#
_symmetry.space_group_name_H-M   'P 1'
#
loop_
_entity.id
_entity.type
_entity.pdbx_description
1 polymer ?
#
loop_
_entity_poly.entity_id
_entity_poly.type
_entity_poly.pdbx_seq_one_letter_code
_entity_poly.pdbx_strand_id
1 'polypeptide(L)'
;LIEECMLAANVATARFLDKHDLPALYRIHERPTPERLDKLRLFLNELGLAVGGGDMPTPQDYQALRETIADRPDFDIIQTVMLRSMNQAVYSPQNEGHFGLAYQAYAHFTSPIRRYPDLLVHRAIRSVIRGPRQTNTVLRVEGSPVEPPSKWCPYTFEQMLELGEHCSMTERRADEATRDVESWLKCEFMSDKLGEMFEGTIASVTQFGLFVRLDEFFVEGLVHVTSLPSDYYHYEAEKHRLKGERTGTTYRLGDGLTVQVARVDMDDRKIDFGLGDEKPRPRRQPRKSRGGEGGAGAKTGGAKTGSAKASGDKPSSSEKPTTRRGPRRTRNGPRKPSPNKG
;
A
#
# COMPACT_ATOMS: atom_id res chain seq x y z
N LEU A 1 -17.59 -3.85 -8.57
CA LEU A 1 -17.91 -3.81 -10.00
C LEU A 1 -17.68 -2.42 -10.60
N ILE A 2 -18.29 -1.34 -10.06
CA ILE A 2 -18.13 0.02 -10.58
C ILE A 2 -16.67 0.47 -10.52
N GLU A 3 -16.00 0.23 -9.42
CA GLU A 3 -14.58 0.51 -9.24
C GLU A 3 -13.71 -0.16 -10.31
N GLU A 4 -13.91 -1.45 -10.58
CA GLU A 4 -13.20 -2.18 -11.63
C GLU A 4 -13.44 -1.60 -13.03
N CYS A 5 -14.69 -1.18 -13.32
CA CYS A 5 -14.99 -0.49 -14.57
C CYS A 5 -14.25 0.86 -14.68
N MET A 6 -14.13 1.60 -13.57
CA MET A 6 -13.38 2.86 -13.54
C MET A 6 -11.87 2.64 -13.72
N LEU A 7 -11.31 1.62 -13.06
CA LEU A 7 -9.90 1.24 -13.24
C LEU A 7 -9.62 0.81 -14.68
N ALA A 8 -10.48 -0.02 -15.28
CA ALA A 8 -10.35 -0.45 -16.66
C ALA A 8 -10.40 0.74 -17.63
N ALA A 9 -11.32 1.71 -17.41
CA ALA A 9 -11.42 2.92 -18.22
C ALA A 9 -10.16 3.79 -18.10
N ASN A 10 -9.64 3.98 -16.89
CA ASN A 10 -8.42 4.74 -16.62
C ASN A 10 -7.19 4.11 -17.31
N VAL A 11 -7.04 2.79 -17.24
CA VAL A 11 -5.94 2.04 -17.89
C VAL A 11 -6.07 2.10 -19.41
N ALA A 12 -7.27 1.87 -19.96
CA ALA A 12 -7.50 1.94 -21.40
C ALA A 12 -7.19 3.34 -21.94
N THR A 13 -7.57 4.37 -21.19
CA THR A 13 -7.29 5.77 -21.53
C THR A 13 -5.78 6.05 -21.50
N ALA A 14 -5.06 5.62 -20.46
CA ALA A 14 -3.61 5.81 -20.39
C ALA A 14 -2.90 5.18 -21.60
N ARG A 15 -3.28 3.96 -21.97
CA ARG A 15 -2.76 3.27 -23.17
C ARG A 15 -3.10 4.01 -24.48
N PHE A 16 -4.26 4.65 -24.55
CA PHE A 16 -4.65 5.46 -25.70
C PHE A 16 -3.77 6.72 -25.81
N LEU A 17 -3.50 7.40 -24.69
CA LEU A 17 -2.62 8.56 -24.65
C LEU A 17 -1.20 8.21 -25.12
N ASP A 18 -0.66 7.12 -24.59
CA ASP A 18 0.67 6.59 -24.91
C ASP A 18 0.77 6.22 -26.41
N LYS A 19 -0.21 5.48 -26.94
CA LYS A 19 -0.27 5.09 -28.35
C LYS A 19 -0.28 6.28 -29.32
N HIS A 20 -0.85 7.40 -28.91
CA HIS A 20 -1.01 8.59 -29.78
C HIS A 20 -0.01 9.69 -29.47
N ASP A 21 0.94 9.47 -28.53
CA ASP A 21 1.94 10.44 -28.08
C ASP A 21 1.30 11.80 -27.75
N LEU A 22 0.31 11.78 -26.89
CA LEU A 22 -0.47 12.97 -26.54
C LEU A 22 0.08 13.63 -25.28
N PRO A 23 0.22 14.98 -25.29
CA PRO A 23 0.58 15.70 -24.07
C PRO A 23 -0.59 15.62 -23.07
N ALA A 24 -0.46 14.79 -22.06
CA ALA A 24 -1.48 14.58 -21.04
C ALA A 24 -0.82 14.17 -19.71
N LEU A 25 -1.61 14.11 -18.65
CA LEU A 25 -1.12 13.72 -17.33
C LEU A 25 -1.44 12.25 -17.03
N TYR A 26 -0.40 11.49 -16.74
CA TYR A 26 -0.50 10.17 -16.12
C TYR A 26 -0.58 10.33 -14.60
N ARG A 27 -1.16 9.35 -13.92
CA ARG A 27 -1.06 9.19 -12.47
C ARG A 27 0.03 8.16 -12.22
N ILE A 28 1.22 8.61 -11.93
CA ILE A 28 2.36 7.74 -11.67
C ILE A 28 2.51 7.44 -10.19
N HIS A 29 3.00 6.26 -9.89
CA HIS A 29 3.39 5.85 -8.54
C HIS A 29 4.72 5.12 -8.64
N GLU A 30 5.78 5.82 -8.32
CA GLU A 30 7.13 5.28 -8.35
C GLU A 30 7.32 4.16 -7.33
N ARG A 31 8.34 3.36 -7.57
CA ARG A 31 8.79 2.33 -6.62
C ARG A 31 9.28 2.97 -5.32
N PRO A 32 9.26 2.23 -4.20
CA PRO A 32 9.89 2.68 -2.96
C PRO A 32 11.35 3.09 -3.18
N THR A 33 11.78 4.18 -2.51
CA THR A 33 13.20 4.55 -2.53
C THR A 33 14.04 3.51 -1.78
N PRO A 34 15.35 3.37 -2.12
CA PRO A 34 16.23 2.42 -1.42
C PRO A 34 16.22 2.59 0.10
N GLU A 35 16.24 3.85 0.58
CA GLU A 35 16.25 4.14 2.02
C GLU A 35 14.95 3.70 2.73
N ARG A 36 13.81 3.84 2.05
CA ARG A 36 12.51 3.38 2.58
C ARG A 36 12.41 1.86 2.56
N LEU A 37 12.96 1.25 1.53
CA LEU A 37 12.98 -0.20 1.39
C LEU A 37 13.88 -0.83 2.46
N ASP A 38 15.05 -0.24 2.74
CA ASP A 38 15.96 -0.72 3.78
C ASP A 38 15.33 -0.62 5.17
N LYS A 39 14.63 0.48 5.48
CA LYS A 39 13.87 0.61 6.73
C LYS A 39 12.79 -0.46 6.87
N LEU A 40 12.05 -0.74 5.78
CA LEU A 40 11.06 -1.82 5.76
C LEU A 40 11.72 -3.18 6.02
N ARG A 41 12.86 -3.47 5.39
CA ARG A 41 13.60 -4.73 5.55
C ARG A 41 14.11 -4.92 6.97
N LEU A 42 14.68 -3.88 7.57
CA LEU A 42 15.13 -3.93 8.97
C LEU A 42 13.98 -4.29 9.90
N PHE A 43 12.84 -3.65 9.73
CA PHE A 43 11.63 -3.95 10.51
C PHE A 43 11.13 -5.39 10.28
N LEU A 44 11.06 -5.85 9.03
CA LEU A 44 10.60 -7.20 8.70
C LEU A 44 11.53 -8.29 9.25
N ASN A 45 12.85 -8.07 9.17
CA ASN A 45 13.86 -9.01 9.68
C ASN A 45 13.68 -9.27 11.19
N GLU A 46 13.31 -8.27 11.98
CA GLU A 46 13.03 -8.45 13.42
C GLU A 46 11.83 -9.36 13.68
N LEU A 47 10.89 -9.39 12.73
CA LEU A 47 9.70 -10.25 12.81
C LEU A 47 9.91 -11.63 12.14
N GLY A 48 11.13 -11.90 11.66
CA GLY A 48 11.44 -13.12 10.91
C GLY A 48 10.79 -13.17 9.52
N LEU A 49 10.51 -12.00 8.94
CA LEU A 49 9.89 -11.83 7.62
C LEU A 49 10.87 -11.19 6.64
N ALA A 50 10.61 -11.37 5.35
CA ALA A 50 11.35 -10.73 4.28
C ALA A 50 10.43 -10.33 3.13
N VAL A 51 10.75 -9.21 2.47
CA VAL A 51 10.15 -8.84 1.19
C VAL A 51 11.04 -9.38 0.06
N GLY A 52 10.43 -10.00 -0.94
CA GLY A 52 11.13 -10.51 -2.13
C GLY A 52 11.66 -9.40 -3.04
N GLY A 53 12.17 -9.82 -4.23
CA GLY A 53 12.54 -8.89 -5.31
C GLY A 53 13.90 -8.19 -5.18
N GLY A 54 14.74 -8.55 -4.18
CA GLY A 54 16.07 -7.94 -4.00
C GLY A 54 15.97 -6.40 -3.97
N ASP A 55 16.91 -5.68 -4.59
CA ASP A 55 16.96 -4.21 -4.56
C ASP A 55 15.83 -3.52 -5.34
N MET A 56 15.07 -4.28 -6.12
CA MET A 56 13.97 -3.77 -6.93
C MET A 56 12.69 -4.59 -6.75
N PRO A 57 12.07 -4.57 -5.58
CA PRO A 57 10.83 -5.31 -5.34
C PRO A 57 9.74 -4.88 -6.32
N THR A 58 8.92 -5.85 -6.69
CA THR A 58 7.76 -5.66 -7.55
C THR A 58 6.48 -5.58 -6.73
N PRO A 59 5.35 -5.11 -7.28
CA PRO A 59 4.06 -5.18 -6.60
C PRO A 59 3.68 -6.60 -6.16
N GLN A 60 4.09 -7.62 -6.92
CA GLN A 60 3.86 -9.03 -6.60
C GLN A 60 4.62 -9.47 -5.35
N ASP A 61 5.83 -8.94 -5.12
CA ASP A 61 6.59 -9.22 -3.89
C ASP A 61 5.90 -8.66 -2.65
N TYR A 62 5.31 -7.45 -2.78
CA TYR A 62 4.49 -6.84 -1.71
C TYR A 62 3.20 -7.63 -1.47
N GLN A 63 2.56 -8.11 -2.54
CA GLN A 63 1.37 -8.96 -2.42
C GLN A 63 1.70 -10.29 -1.73
N ALA A 64 2.78 -10.97 -2.11
CA ALA A 64 3.24 -12.21 -1.48
C ALA A 64 3.53 -12.01 0.01
N LEU A 65 4.19 -10.89 0.38
CA LEU A 65 4.39 -10.55 1.78
C LEU A 65 3.05 -10.36 2.50
N ARG A 66 2.09 -9.61 1.91
CA ARG A 66 0.76 -9.38 2.49
C ARG A 66 0.00 -10.69 2.71
N GLU A 67 0.09 -11.64 1.78
CA GLU A 67 -0.52 -12.98 1.90
C GLU A 67 0.14 -13.77 3.03
N THR A 68 1.47 -13.70 3.17
CA THR A 68 2.23 -14.36 4.24
C THR A 68 1.83 -13.85 5.63
N ILE A 69 1.47 -12.58 5.75
CA ILE A 69 1.14 -11.97 7.04
C ILE A 69 -0.36 -11.96 7.36
N ALA A 70 -1.24 -12.40 6.44
CA ALA A 70 -2.70 -12.23 6.54
C ALA A 70 -3.32 -12.75 7.85
N ASP A 71 -2.81 -13.87 8.38
CA ASP A 71 -3.31 -14.50 9.61
C ASP A 71 -2.52 -14.08 10.87
N ARG A 72 -1.58 -13.17 10.75
CA ARG A 72 -0.74 -12.75 11.88
C ARG A 72 -1.47 -11.74 12.77
N PRO A 73 -1.24 -11.78 14.10
CA PRO A 73 -1.84 -10.81 15.03
C PRO A 73 -1.31 -9.38 14.82
N ASP A 74 -0.13 -9.24 14.23
CA ASP A 74 0.54 -7.97 13.93
C ASP A 74 0.33 -7.49 12.48
N PHE A 75 -0.64 -8.08 11.76
CA PHE A 75 -0.95 -7.76 10.36
C PHE A 75 -1.09 -6.26 10.10
N ASP A 76 -1.93 -5.56 10.88
CA ASP A 76 -2.21 -4.13 10.65
C ASP A 76 -0.97 -3.25 10.82
N ILE A 77 -0.06 -3.66 11.73
CA ILE A 77 1.20 -2.97 11.99
C ILE A 77 2.12 -3.12 10.78
N ILE A 78 2.32 -4.37 10.35
CA ILE A 78 3.19 -4.68 9.21
C ILE A 78 2.64 -3.99 7.96
N GLN A 79 1.33 -4.06 7.72
CA GLN A 79 0.68 -3.37 6.61
C GLN A 79 0.89 -1.86 6.66
N THR A 80 0.81 -1.24 7.84
CA THR A 80 1.07 0.19 8.01
C THR A 80 2.51 0.54 7.66
N VAL A 81 3.50 -0.25 8.10
CA VAL A 81 4.92 -0.02 7.77
C VAL A 81 5.18 -0.26 6.28
N MET A 82 4.56 -1.27 5.68
CA MET A 82 4.60 -1.49 4.22
C MET A 82 4.07 -0.27 3.45
N LEU A 83 2.92 0.28 3.84
CA LEU A 83 2.34 1.47 3.21
C LEU A 83 3.24 2.70 3.37
N ARG A 84 3.83 2.90 4.55
CA ARG A 84 4.79 4.01 4.81
C ARG A 84 6.09 3.88 4.00
N SER A 85 6.45 2.69 3.56
CA SER A 85 7.61 2.47 2.70
C SER A 85 7.38 2.91 1.26
N MET A 86 6.12 3.00 0.81
CA MET A 86 5.77 3.38 -0.55
C MET A 86 5.90 4.89 -0.78
N ASN A 87 6.14 5.28 -2.03
CA ASN A 87 6.08 6.66 -2.46
C ASN A 87 4.61 7.13 -2.55
N GLN A 88 4.41 8.41 -2.65
CA GLN A 88 3.10 8.98 -2.92
C GLN A 88 2.89 9.08 -4.44
N ALA A 89 1.70 8.75 -4.92
CA ALA A 89 1.37 8.92 -6.32
C ALA A 89 1.27 10.41 -6.69
N VAL A 90 1.72 10.78 -7.89
CA VAL A 90 1.74 12.15 -8.41
C VAL A 90 1.25 12.19 -9.85
N TYR A 91 0.99 13.39 -10.36
CA TYR A 91 0.68 13.61 -11.77
C TYR A 91 1.95 13.99 -12.54
N SER A 92 2.20 13.32 -13.66
CA SER A 92 3.35 13.57 -14.53
C SER A 92 2.97 13.39 -16.00
N PRO A 93 3.53 14.17 -16.93
CA PRO A 93 3.38 13.90 -18.36
C PRO A 93 4.23 12.69 -18.82
N GLN A 94 5.19 12.24 -18.02
CA GLN A 94 5.96 11.03 -18.26
C GLN A 94 5.24 9.82 -17.65
N ASN A 95 5.12 8.75 -18.43
CA ASN A 95 4.54 7.51 -17.96
C ASN A 95 5.61 6.64 -17.29
N GLU A 96 5.58 6.53 -15.98
CA GLU A 96 6.46 5.65 -15.18
C GLU A 96 5.70 4.47 -14.56
N GLY A 97 4.45 4.30 -14.98
CA GLY A 97 3.58 3.27 -14.43
C GLY A 97 3.03 3.62 -13.03
N HIS A 98 2.30 2.69 -12.46
CA HIS A 98 1.71 2.84 -11.14
C HIS A 98 2.01 1.61 -10.28
N PHE A 99 3.07 1.70 -9.46
CA PHE A 99 3.54 0.60 -8.63
C PHE A 99 2.44 0.03 -7.72
N GLY A 100 1.74 0.88 -6.96
CA GLY A 100 0.73 0.43 -5.99
C GLY A 100 -0.48 -0.28 -6.61
N LEU A 101 -0.79 -0.02 -7.90
CA LEU A 101 -1.86 -0.69 -8.65
C LEU A 101 -1.33 -1.77 -9.62
N ALA A 102 -0.02 -1.92 -9.74
CA ALA A 102 0.64 -2.85 -10.66
C ALA A 102 0.29 -2.62 -12.14
N TYR A 103 0.01 -1.36 -12.55
CA TYR A 103 -0.27 -1.01 -13.94
C TYR A 103 0.96 -0.37 -14.61
N GLN A 104 1.19 -0.73 -15.87
CA GLN A 104 2.28 -0.15 -16.69
C GLN A 104 1.97 1.28 -17.14
N ALA A 105 0.69 1.63 -17.26
CA ALA A 105 0.22 2.97 -17.56
C ALA A 105 -1.12 3.20 -16.88
N TYR A 106 -1.25 4.35 -16.22
CA TYR A 106 -2.47 4.71 -15.51
C TYR A 106 -2.70 6.22 -15.61
N ALA A 107 -3.92 6.63 -15.92
CA ALA A 107 -4.30 8.03 -15.97
C ALA A 107 -5.70 8.20 -15.38
N HIS A 108 -5.93 9.29 -14.70
CA HIS A 108 -7.26 9.64 -14.23
C HIS A 108 -8.12 10.19 -15.38
N PHE A 109 -9.25 9.55 -15.63
CA PHE A 109 -10.15 9.88 -16.72
C PHE A 109 -11.62 10.00 -16.29
N THR A 110 -12.02 9.24 -15.27
CA THR A 110 -13.43 8.97 -14.97
C THR A 110 -14.14 10.09 -14.20
N SER A 111 -13.44 11.14 -13.75
CA SER A 111 -14.02 12.21 -12.89
C SER A 111 -13.65 13.64 -13.33
N PRO A 112 -13.90 14.07 -14.59
CA PRO A 112 -13.45 15.37 -15.10
C PRO A 112 -14.17 16.58 -14.47
N ILE A 113 -15.29 16.37 -13.77
CA ILE A 113 -16.02 17.45 -13.09
C ILE A 113 -15.25 17.95 -11.85
N ARG A 114 -14.59 17.04 -11.13
CA ARG A 114 -13.93 17.35 -9.85
C ARG A 114 -12.41 17.23 -9.87
N ARG A 115 -11.82 16.64 -10.93
CA ARG A 115 -10.37 16.52 -11.09
C ARG A 115 -9.93 17.15 -12.41
N TYR A 116 -9.11 18.18 -12.30
CA TYR A 116 -8.58 18.89 -13.49
C TYR A 116 -7.70 18.00 -14.39
N PRO A 117 -6.84 17.09 -13.87
CA PRO A 117 -6.11 16.14 -14.72
C PRO A 117 -7.00 15.30 -15.63
N ASP A 118 -8.14 14.83 -15.14
CA ASP A 118 -9.12 14.11 -15.97
C ASP A 118 -9.64 14.98 -17.12
N LEU A 119 -9.92 16.25 -16.86
CA LEU A 119 -10.35 17.18 -17.92
C LEU A 119 -9.26 17.40 -18.97
N LEU A 120 -7.99 17.49 -18.58
CA LEU A 120 -6.86 17.58 -19.51
C LEU A 120 -6.78 16.33 -20.40
N VAL A 121 -6.95 15.15 -19.81
CA VAL A 121 -7.00 13.89 -20.54
C VAL A 121 -8.15 13.85 -21.53
N HIS A 122 -9.35 14.29 -21.14
CA HIS A 122 -10.50 14.42 -22.07
C HIS A 122 -10.20 15.35 -23.23
N ARG A 123 -9.51 16.49 -22.98
CA ARG A 123 -9.09 17.42 -24.04
C ARG A 123 -8.08 16.78 -24.99
N ALA A 124 -7.09 16.05 -24.46
CA ALA A 124 -6.11 15.34 -25.26
C ALA A 124 -6.80 14.30 -26.19
N ILE A 125 -7.68 13.47 -25.65
CA ILE A 125 -8.46 12.51 -26.45
C ILE A 125 -9.29 13.22 -27.51
N ARG A 126 -9.94 14.33 -27.16
CA ARG A 126 -10.79 15.09 -28.08
C ARG A 126 -9.99 15.69 -29.25
N SER A 127 -8.71 16.07 -29.01
CA SER A 127 -7.83 16.54 -30.10
C SER A 127 -7.59 15.48 -31.16
N VAL A 128 -7.57 14.21 -30.80
CA VAL A 128 -7.47 13.08 -31.76
C VAL A 128 -8.80 12.84 -32.43
N ILE A 129 -9.90 12.70 -31.68
CA ILE A 129 -11.24 12.37 -32.22
C ILE A 129 -11.72 13.45 -33.19
N ARG A 130 -11.43 14.71 -32.91
CA ARG A 130 -11.83 15.86 -33.77
C ARG A 130 -10.75 16.27 -34.77
N GLY A 131 -9.53 15.77 -34.61
CA GLY A 131 -8.36 16.06 -35.44
C GLY A 131 -8.46 15.50 -36.87
N PRO A 132 -7.55 15.89 -37.76
CA PRO A 132 -7.56 15.46 -39.17
C PRO A 132 -7.09 14.00 -39.35
N ARG A 133 -6.37 13.43 -38.37
CA ARG A 133 -5.84 12.06 -38.48
C ARG A 133 -6.96 11.04 -38.26
N GLN A 134 -7.13 10.14 -39.21
CA GLN A 134 -7.91 8.92 -39.01
C GLN A 134 -6.96 7.80 -38.54
N THR A 135 -7.42 7.00 -37.61
CA THR A 135 -6.67 5.85 -37.12
C THR A 135 -7.57 4.61 -37.12
N ASN A 136 -6.96 3.43 -37.06
CA ASN A 136 -7.74 2.18 -37.04
C ASN A 136 -8.59 2.05 -35.74
N THR A 137 -8.38 2.89 -34.75
CA THR A 137 -9.10 2.91 -33.46
C THR A 137 -10.07 4.09 -33.33
N VAL A 138 -9.96 5.10 -34.20
CA VAL A 138 -10.82 6.28 -34.19
C VAL A 138 -11.52 6.38 -35.57
N LEU A 139 -12.75 5.91 -35.58
CA LEU A 139 -13.64 6.05 -36.74
C LEU A 139 -14.38 7.38 -36.65
N ARG A 140 -14.32 8.14 -37.72
CA ARG A 140 -14.99 9.42 -37.81
C ARG A 140 -16.38 9.26 -38.38
N VAL A 141 -17.34 9.97 -37.81
CA VAL A 141 -18.68 10.08 -38.41
C VAL A 141 -18.58 10.97 -39.62
N GLU A 142 -19.12 10.50 -40.75
CA GLU A 142 -19.17 11.23 -42.01
C GLU A 142 -19.84 12.60 -41.81
N GLY A 143 -19.28 13.66 -42.41
CA GLY A 143 -19.79 15.02 -42.24
C GLY A 143 -19.39 15.73 -40.95
N SER A 144 -18.70 15.08 -40.02
CA SER A 144 -18.23 15.73 -38.80
C SER A 144 -17.15 16.79 -39.10
N PRO A 145 -17.22 18.00 -38.51
CA PRO A 145 -16.22 19.04 -38.73
C PRO A 145 -14.83 18.62 -38.23
N VAL A 146 -13.81 18.92 -39.04
CA VAL A 146 -12.39 18.73 -38.67
C VAL A 146 -11.94 19.96 -37.93
N GLU A 147 -11.36 19.74 -36.74
CA GLU A 147 -10.82 20.82 -35.90
C GLU A 147 -9.33 20.65 -35.72
N PRO A 148 -8.54 21.74 -35.61
CA PRO A 148 -7.13 21.64 -35.34
C PRO A 148 -6.91 21.06 -33.93
N PRO A 149 -5.95 20.14 -33.74
CA PRO A 149 -5.65 19.55 -32.43
C PRO A 149 -5.37 20.59 -31.34
N SER A 150 -4.70 21.71 -31.69
CA SER A 150 -4.40 22.82 -30.80
C SER A 150 -5.63 23.52 -30.19
N LYS A 151 -6.81 23.39 -30.83
CA LYS A 151 -8.07 23.92 -30.26
C LYS A 151 -8.44 23.20 -28.95
N TRP A 152 -8.15 21.90 -28.86
CA TRP A 152 -8.54 21.07 -27.75
C TRP A 152 -7.40 20.81 -26.75
N CYS A 153 -6.17 20.66 -27.27
CA CYS A 153 -4.98 20.38 -26.48
C CYS A 153 -3.83 21.31 -26.93
N PRO A 154 -3.85 22.59 -26.50
CA PRO A 154 -2.85 23.59 -26.90
C PRO A 154 -1.55 23.50 -26.07
N TYR A 155 -1.39 22.48 -25.22
CA TYR A 155 -0.33 22.41 -24.24
C TYR A 155 0.94 21.78 -24.80
N THR A 156 2.11 22.35 -24.42
CA THR A 156 3.41 21.73 -24.61
C THR A 156 3.72 20.74 -23.48
N PHE A 157 4.79 19.96 -23.65
CA PHE A 157 5.25 19.03 -22.60
C PHE A 157 5.64 19.77 -21.32
N GLU A 158 6.34 20.90 -21.42
CA GLU A 158 6.76 21.73 -20.28
C GLU A 158 5.55 22.28 -19.53
N GLN A 159 4.53 22.75 -20.23
CA GLN A 159 3.29 23.19 -19.62
C GLN A 159 2.54 22.06 -18.91
N MET A 160 2.58 20.83 -19.48
CA MET A 160 2.01 19.67 -18.78
C MET A 160 2.80 19.28 -17.55
N LEU A 161 4.12 19.46 -17.53
CA LEU A 161 4.94 19.24 -16.34
C LEU A 161 4.53 20.20 -15.21
N GLU A 162 4.45 21.50 -15.50
CA GLU A 162 3.99 22.52 -14.54
C GLU A 162 2.57 22.22 -14.02
N LEU A 163 1.66 21.82 -14.91
CA LEU A 163 0.30 21.44 -14.53
C LEU A 163 0.26 20.18 -13.65
N GLY A 164 1.12 19.21 -13.92
CA GLY A 164 1.24 18.00 -13.11
C GLY A 164 1.71 18.29 -11.69
N GLU A 165 2.75 19.11 -11.55
CA GLU A 165 3.25 19.58 -10.26
C GLU A 165 2.19 20.36 -9.48
N HIS A 166 1.53 21.31 -10.17
CA HIS A 166 0.46 22.11 -9.57
C HIS A 166 -0.72 21.25 -9.10
N CYS A 167 -1.19 20.32 -9.93
CA CYS A 167 -2.27 19.41 -9.56
C CYS A 167 -1.91 18.50 -8.37
N SER A 168 -0.67 18.00 -8.34
CA SER A 168 -0.18 17.19 -7.23
C SER A 168 -0.05 17.99 -5.94
N MET A 169 0.39 19.25 -6.03
CA MET A 169 0.47 20.16 -4.88
C MET A 169 -0.92 20.50 -4.34
N THR A 170 -1.87 20.82 -5.22
CA THR A 170 -3.24 21.20 -4.80
C THR A 170 -4.01 20.02 -4.24
N GLU A 171 -3.79 18.80 -4.73
CA GLU A 171 -4.32 17.56 -4.16
C GLU A 171 -3.83 17.38 -2.71
N ARG A 172 -2.52 17.46 -2.49
CA ARG A 172 -1.94 17.36 -1.12
C ARG A 172 -2.49 18.42 -0.18
N ARG A 173 -2.62 19.67 -0.66
CA ARG A 173 -3.20 20.75 0.14
C ARG A 173 -4.67 20.49 0.49
N ALA A 174 -5.44 19.93 -0.41
CA ALA A 174 -6.84 19.54 -0.15
C ALA A 174 -6.92 18.43 0.91
N ASP A 175 -6.06 17.41 0.80
CA ASP A 175 -5.96 16.33 1.79
C ASP A 175 -5.53 16.85 3.17
N GLU A 176 -4.60 17.80 3.22
CA GLU A 176 -4.15 18.43 4.45
C GLU A 176 -5.28 19.24 5.10
N ALA A 177 -5.99 20.06 4.32
CA ALA A 177 -7.14 20.80 4.80
C ALA A 177 -8.25 19.87 5.35
N THR A 178 -8.50 18.74 4.70
CA THR A 178 -9.47 17.74 5.19
C THR A 178 -9.02 17.15 6.52
N ARG A 179 -7.75 16.73 6.63
CA ARG A 179 -7.18 16.22 7.90
C ARG A 179 -7.23 17.25 9.01
N ASP A 180 -7.03 18.51 8.67
CA ASP A 180 -7.12 19.63 9.61
C ASP A 180 -8.51 19.75 10.22
N VAL A 181 -9.55 19.69 9.38
CA VAL A 181 -10.95 19.72 9.83
C VAL A 181 -11.28 18.49 10.66
N GLU A 182 -10.86 17.30 10.22
CA GLU A 182 -11.05 16.07 10.99
C GLU A 182 -10.37 16.14 12.36
N SER A 183 -9.16 16.69 12.44
CA SER A 183 -8.44 16.86 13.70
C SER A 183 -9.17 17.83 14.64
N TRP A 184 -9.68 18.92 14.08
CA TRP A 184 -10.49 19.87 14.85
C TRP A 184 -11.76 19.22 15.41
N LEU A 185 -12.51 18.50 14.58
CA LEU A 185 -13.72 17.78 15.02
C LEU A 185 -13.41 16.71 16.07
N LYS A 186 -12.29 15.99 15.94
CA LYS A 186 -11.82 15.02 16.93
C LYS A 186 -11.50 15.70 18.27
N CYS A 187 -10.85 16.87 18.24
CA CYS A 187 -10.58 17.63 19.46
C CYS A 187 -11.87 18.13 20.11
N GLU A 188 -12.83 18.67 19.33
CA GLU A 188 -14.13 19.09 19.84
C GLU A 188 -14.86 17.93 20.52
N PHE A 189 -14.93 16.78 19.87
CA PHE A 189 -15.54 15.56 20.42
C PHE A 189 -14.86 15.09 21.71
N MET A 190 -13.53 15.19 21.78
CA MET A 190 -12.75 14.72 22.95
C MET A 190 -12.73 15.74 24.09
N SER A 191 -13.08 17.00 23.85
CA SER A 191 -13.12 18.02 24.90
C SER A 191 -14.13 17.72 26.01
N ASP A 192 -15.25 17.07 25.66
CA ASP A 192 -16.27 16.64 26.61
C ASP A 192 -15.87 15.40 27.41
N LYS A 193 -14.77 14.75 27.05
CA LYS A 193 -14.27 13.47 27.63
C LYS A 193 -12.99 13.63 28.45
N LEU A 194 -12.71 14.86 28.87
CA LEU A 194 -11.55 15.13 29.72
C LEU A 194 -11.63 14.33 31.03
N GLY A 195 -10.55 13.63 31.38
CA GLY A 195 -10.45 12.78 32.56
C GLY A 195 -10.99 11.36 32.40
N GLU A 196 -11.67 11.05 31.31
CA GLU A 196 -12.14 9.69 31.02
C GLU A 196 -11.00 8.75 30.60
N MET A 197 -11.20 7.45 30.88
CA MET A 197 -10.23 6.39 30.59
C MET A 197 -10.70 5.58 29.39
N PHE A 198 -9.77 5.29 28.47
CA PHE A 198 -10.05 4.51 27.27
C PHE A 198 -8.95 3.47 27.01
N GLU A 199 -9.35 2.35 26.41
CA GLU A 199 -8.42 1.40 25.82
C GLU A 199 -7.96 1.92 24.46
N GLY A 200 -6.67 1.76 24.17
CA GLY A 200 -6.10 2.18 22.88
C GLY A 200 -4.90 1.35 22.49
N THR A 201 -4.52 1.50 21.25
CA THR A 201 -3.40 0.80 20.64
C THR A 201 -2.32 1.79 20.20
N ILE A 202 -1.04 1.51 20.46
CA ILE A 202 0.08 2.34 20.01
C ILE A 202 0.14 2.34 18.49
N ALA A 203 -0.20 3.47 17.86
CA ALA A 203 -0.22 3.68 16.42
C ALA A 203 1.13 4.18 15.88
N SER A 204 1.94 4.83 16.72
CA SER A 204 3.29 5.29 16.37
C SER A 204 4.14 5.48 17.60
N VAL A 205 5.45 5.25 17.45
CA VAL A 205 6.44 5.46 18.51
C VAL A 205 7.45 6.49 18.02
N THR A 206 7.71 7.50 18.82
CA THR A 206 8.66 8.58 18.54
C THR A 206 9.61 8.79 19.74
N GLN A 207 10.66 9.57 19.55
CA GLN A 207 11.59 9.89 20.65
C GLN A 207 10.95 10.72 21.78
N PHE A 208 9.86 11.46 21.49
CA PHE A 208 9.18 12.32 22.47
C PHE A 208 7.93 11.66 23.07
N GLY A 209 7.53 10.47 22.61
CA GLY A 209 6.40 9.75 23.19
C GLY A 209 5.72 8.75 22.26
N LEU A 210 4.53 8.33 22.67
CA LEU A 210 3.71 7.34 22.01
C LEU A 210 2.46 8.01 21.45
N PHE A 211 2.16 7.80 20.18
CA PHE A 211 0.85 8.12 19.63
C PHE A 211 -0.05 6.90 19.85
N VAL A 212 -1.11 7.09 20.60
CA VAL A 212 -2.08 6.04 20.94
C VAL A 212 -3.39 6.36 20.24
N ARG A 213 -3.92 5.38 19.51
CA ARG A 213 -5.23 5.45 18.87
C ARG A 213 -6.23 4.73 19.77
N LEU A 214 -7.29 5.44 20.17
CA LEU A 214 -8.39 4.87 20.93
C LEU A 214 -9.13 3.82 20.10
N ASP A 215 -9.39 2.66 20.68
CA ASP A 215 -9.99 1.53 19.95
C ASP A 215 -11.47 1.77 19.62
N GLU A 216 -12.17 2.55 20.45
CA GLU A 216 -13.61 2.84 20.30
C GLU A 216 -13.88 3.94 19.26
N PHE A 217 -13.11 5.03 19.31
CA PHE A 217 -13.39 6.24 18.51
C PHE A 217 -12.41 6.49 17.38
N PHE A 218 -11.33 5.70 17.28
CA PHE A 218 -10.24 5.88 16.30
C PHE A 218 -9.59 7.27 16.35
N VAL A 219 -9.64 7.93 17.51
CA VAL A 219 -8.96 9.20 17.76
C VAL A 219 -7.55 8.92 18.22
N GLU A 220 -6.58 9.65 17.68
CA GLU A 220 -5.18 9.55 18.08
C GLU A 220 -4.79 10.70 19.00
N GLY A 221 -4.01 10.39 20.05
CA GLY A 221 -3.43 11.38 20.95
C GLY A 221 -2.04 10.98 21.39
N LEU A 222 -1.31 11.93 21.96
CA LEU A 222 0.07 11.78 22.40
C LEU A 222 0.15 11.43 23.89
N VAL A 223 0.76 10.30 24.22
CA VAL A 223 1.32 10.04 25.55
C VAL A 223 2.77 10.52 25.53
N HIS A 224 3.06 11.69 26.10
CA HIS A 224 4.41 12.22 26.15
C HIS A 224 5.34 11.33 26.97
N VAL A 225 6.63 11.24 26.61
CA VAL A 225 7.60 10.38 27.30
C VAL A 225 7.71 10.70 28.80
N THR A 226 7.47 11.96 29.21
CA THR A 226 7.43 12.37 30.62
C THR A 226 6.21 11.89 31.40
N SER A 227 5.14 11.50 30.68
CA SER A 227 3.94 10.89 31.29
C SER A 227 4.08 9.38 31.48
N LEU A 228 5.14 8.77 30.95
CA LEU A 228 5.48 7.38 31.18
C LEU A 228 6.06 7.20 32.60
N PRO A 229 6.03 5.98 33.18
CA PRO A 229 6.64 5.71 34.49
C PRO A 229 8.08 6.18 34.56
N SER A 230 8.50 6.68 35.73
CA SER A 230 9.81 7.29 35.96
C SER A 230 10.97 6.36 35.56
N ASP A 231 11.45 6.52 34.34
CA ASP A 231 12.60 5.83 33.74
C ASP A 231 13.20 6.70 32.64
N TYR A 232 14.39 6.35 32.16
CA TYR A 232 14.96 6.94 30.96
C TYR A 232 14.64 6.02 29.78
N TYR A 233 13.95 6.57 28.76
CA TYR A 233 13.49 5.79 27.63
C TYR A 233 14.35 6.03 26.40
N HIS A 234 14.97 4.97 25.89
CA HIS A 234 15.70 4.96 24.64
C HIS A 234 14.74 4.66 23.47
N TYR A 235 14.74 5.54 22.49
CA TYR A 235 14.01 5.35 21.25
C TYR A 235 14.84 4.52 20.26
N GLU A 236 14.37 3.33 19.93
CA GLU A 236 14.91 2.47 18.90
C GLU A 236 14.06 2.63 17.63
N ALA A 237 14.48 3.55 16.73
CA ALA A 237 13.72 3.90 15.52
C ALA A 237 13.47 2.70 14.61
N GLU A 238 14.48 1.84 14.45
CA GLU A 238 14.42 0.64 13.60
C GLU A 238 13.40 -0.37 14.11
N LYS A 239 13.20 -0.41 15.42
CA LYS A 239 12.32 -1.35 16.12
C LYS A 239 10.97 -0.75 16.49
N HIS A 240 10.72 0.49 16.08
CA HIS A 240 9.51 1.22 16.43
C HIS A 240 9.10 1.05 17.90
N ARG A 241 10.08 1.24 18.83
CA ARG A 241 9.83 1.05 20.27
C ARG A 241 10.57 2.04 21.15
N LEU A 242 10.00 2.28 22.34
CA LEU A 242 10.65 2.91 23.47
C LEU A 242 11.01 1.84 24.49
N LYS A 243 12.25 1.81 24.97
CA LYS A 243 12.74 0.86 25.97
C LYS A 243 13.29 1.60 27.17
N GLY A 244 12.73 1.34 28.35
CA GLY A 244 13.23 1.87 29.62
C GLY A 244 14.56 1.26 29.99
N GLU A 245 15.51 2.12 30.38
CA GLU A 245 16.89 1.71 30.73
C GLU A 245 16.93 0.91 32.04
N ARG A 246 16.23 1.38 33.05
CA ARG A 246 16.25 0.79 34.40
C ARG A 246 15.23 -0.35 34.57
N THR A 247 14.01 -0.11 34.09
CA THR A 247 12.90 -1.07 34.29
C THR A 247 12.85 -2.14 33.23
N GLY A 248 13.47 -1.91 32.05
CA GLY A 248 13.35 -2.76 30.87
C GLY A 248 11.96 -2.75 30.24
N THR A 249 11.04 -1.89 30.75
CA THR A 249 9.70 -1.76 30.18
C THR A 249 9.80 -1.30 28.74
N THR A 250 9.09 -1.99 27.85
CA THR A 250 9.14 -1.70 26.42
C THR A 250 7.75 -1.40 25.90
N TYR A 251 7.62 -0.29 25.21
CA TYR A 251 6.42 0.11 24.47
C TYR A 251 6.65 -0.03 22.98
N ARG A 252 5.88 -0.85 22.32
CA ARG A 252 6.04 -1.17 20.88
C ARG A 252 4.83 -0.71 20.08
N LEU A 253 5.06 -0.49 18.84
CA LEU A 253 3.98 -0.31 17.87
C LEU A 253 3.00 -1.48 17.99
N GLY A 254 1.68 -1.18 18.19
CA GLY A 254 0.62 -2.17 18.32
C GLY A 254 0.37 -2.73 19.72
N ASP A 255 1.15 -2.36 20.73
CA ASP A 255 0.84 -2.72 22.11
C ASP A 255 -0.42 -1.96 22.57
N GLY A 256 -1.30 -2.65 23.33
CA GLY A 256 -2.48 -2.05 23.95
C GLY A 256 -2.12 -1.29 25.22
N LEU A 257 -2.74 -0.15 25.40
CA LEU A 257 -2.59 0.71 26.59
C LEU A 257 -3.95 1.20 27.06
N THR A 258 -4.10 1.35 28.38
CA THR A 258 -5.19 2.15 28.94
C THR A 258 -4.69 3.57 29.12
N VAL A 259 -5.39 4.54 28.55
CA VAL A 259 -5.01 5.96 28.57
C VAL A 259 -6.14 6.83 29.09
N GLN A 260 -5.78 7.93 29.73
CA GLN A 260 -6.69 8.96 30.21
C GLN A 260 -6.58 10.20 29.34
N VAL A 261 -7.68 10.82 28.96
CA VAL A 261 -7.68 12.12 28.27
C VAL A 261 -7.22 13.20 29.26
N ALA A 262 -5.97 13.64 29.11
CA ALA A 262 -5.35 14.61 30.03
C ALA A 262 -5.58 16.04 29.60
N ARG A 263 -5.46 16.32 28.30
CA ARG A 263 -5.61 17.67 27.74
C ARG A 263 -6.09 17.60 26.30
N VAL A 264 -6.95 18.53 25.92
CA VAL A 264 -7.34 18.77 24.53
C VAL A 264 -7.00 20.23 24.20
N ASP A 265 -6.20 20.43 23.17
CA ASP A 265 -5.80 21.74 22.66
C ASP A 265 -6.51 21.99 21.34
N MET A 266 -7.49 22.90 21.36
CA MET A 266 -8.32 23.21 20.18
C MET A 266 -7.56 24.06 19.16
N ASP A 267 -6.62 24.90 19.62
CA ASP A 267 -5.85 25.80 18.76
C ASP A 267 -4.80 25.02 17.97
N ASP A 268 -4.02 24.19 18.67
CA ASP A 268 -2.99 23.33 18.07
C ASP A 268 -3.58 22.00 17.51
N ARG A 269 -4.84 21.72 17.74
CA ARG A 269 -5.54 20.47 17.34
C ARG A 269 -4.82 19.23 17.84
N LYS A 270 -4.43 19.25 19.11
CA LYS A 270 -3.68 18.18 19.77
C LYS A 270 -4.46 17.60 20.94
N ILE A 271 -4.33 16.31 21.13
CA ILE A 271 -4.90 15.59 22.28
C ILE A 271 -3.75 14.94 23.00
N ASP A 272 -3.59 15.27 24.29
CA ASP A 272 -2.59 14.68 25.15
C ASP A 272 -3.28 13.64 26.06
N PHE A 273 -2.69 12.47 26.12
CA PHE A 273 -3.13 11.38 26.98
C PHE A 273 -2.16 11.21 28.14
N GLY A 274 -2.71 10.92 29.31
CA GLY A 274 -1.99 10.35 30.44
C GLY A 274 -1.98 8.83 30.34
N LEU A 275 -0.95 8.18 30.90
CA LEU A 275 -0.94 6.73 31.02
C LEU A 275 -1.82 6.32 32.19
N GLY A 276 -2.72 5.34 32.01
CA GLY A 276 -3.43 4.67 33.09
C GLY A 276 -2.48 3.79 33.92
N ASP A 277 -2.89 3.39 35.09
CA ASP A 277 -2.05 2.65 36.08
C ASP A 277 -1.61 1.25 35.63
N GLU A 278 -1.94 0.82 34.41
CA GLU A 278 -1.64 -0.53 33.92
C GLU A 278 -0.41 -0.59 33.02
N LYS A 279 0.34 -1.70 33.14
CA LYS A 279 1.47 -2.00 32.24
C LYS A 279 1.00 -2.28 30.82
N PRO A 280 1.84 -1.98 29.78
CA PRO A 280 1.51 -2.27 28.40
C PRO A 280 1.14 -3.74 28.22
N ARG A 281 0.04 -3.99 27.52
CA ARG A 281 -0.45 -5.33 27.23
C ARG A 281 -0.10 -5.69 25.78
N PRO A 282 0.57 -6.83 25.53
CA PRO A 282 0.74 -7.30 24.17
C PRO A 282 -0.63 -7.57 23.54
N ARG A 283 -0.79 -7.22 22.27
CA ARG A 283 -2.06 -7.33 21.52
C ARG A 283 -2.67 -8.72 21.69
N ARG A 284 -3.91 -8.78 22.18
CA ARG A 284 -4.67 -10.02 22.32
C ARG A 284 -4.86 -10.67 20.96
N GLN A 285 -4.38 -11.90 20.80
CA GLN A 285 -4.75 -12.73 19.65
C GLN A 285 -6.27 -12.92 19.60
N PRO A 286 -6.94 -12.76 18.45
CA PRO A 286 -8.34 -13.12 18.33
C PRO A 286 -8.48 -14.59 18.69
N ARG A 287 -9.29 -14.88 19.72
CA ARG A 287 -9.64 -16.25 20.11
C ARG A 287 -10.26 -16.92 18.88
N LYS A 288 -9.59 -17.94 18.30
CA LYS A 288 -10.22 -18.83 17.36
C LYS A 288 -11.49 -19.36 18.04
N SER A 289 -12.65 -19.03 17.49
CA SER A 289 -13.91 -19.61 17.91
C SER A 289 -13.79 -21.13 17.72
N ARG A 290 -13.65 -21.87 18.81
CA ARG A 290 -13.84 -23.30 18.80
C ARG A 290 -15.29 -23.52 18.36
N GLY A 291 -15.48 -23.98 17.13
CA GLY A 291 -16.76 -24.49 16.68
C GLY A 291 -17.22 -25.57 17.65
N GLY A 292 -18.35 -25.29 18.30
CA GLY A 292 -18.99 -26.26 19.18
C GLY A 292 -19.58 -27.37 18.33
N GLU A 293 -18.91 -28.50 18.22
CA GLU A 293 -19.54 -29.75 17.87
C GLU A 293 -20.28 -30.24 19.10
N GLY A 294 -21.61 -30.00 19.10
CA GLY A 294 -22.53 -30.59 20.05
C GLY A 294 -22.70 -32.08 19.72
N GLY A 295 -21.99 -32.92 20.44
CA GLY A 295 -22.23 -34.36 20.42
C GLY A 295 -23.48 -34.71 21.26
N ALA A 296 -24.58 -35.07 20.59
CA ALA A 296 -25.68 -35.74 21.23
C ALA A 296 -25.39 -37.25 21.25
N GLY A 297 -25.18 -37.78 22.44
CA GLY A 297 -25.04 -39.23 22.66
C GLY A 297 -26.35 -39.95 22.54
N ALA A 298 -26.41 -41.05 21.79
CA ALA A 298 -27.39 -42.09 21.92
C ALA A 298 -26.67 -43.45 21.92
N LYS A 299 -26.77 -44.17 23.03
CA LYS A 299 -26.35 -45.57 23.20
C LYS A 299 -27.40 -46.52 22.57
N THR A 300 -26.98 -47.52 21.83
CA THR A 300 -27.47 -48.90 21.75
C THR A 300 -26.55 -49.64 20.84
N GLY A 301 -25.83 -50.69 21.27
CA GLY A 301 -26.32 -52.04 21.38
C GLY A 301 -25.70 -52.91 20.29
N GLY A 302 -24.73 -53.73 20.59
CA GLY A 302 -23.90 -54.72 20.03
C GLY A 302 -24.36 -55.57 18.85
N ALA A 303 -23.37 -56.08 18.09
CA ALA A 303 -23.23 -57.49 17.71
C ALA A 303 -21.96 -57.70 16.91
N LYS A 304 -21.28 -58.82 17.24
CA LYS A 304 -20.08 -59.40 16.60
C LYS A 304 -20.40 -60.06 15.27
N THR A 305 -19.41 -60.13 14.43
CA THR A 305 -18.95 -61.21 13.50
C THR A 305 -18.34 -60.49 12.27
N GLY A 306 -17.23 -60.80 11.68
CA GLY A 306 -16.42 -61.95 11.50
C GLY A 306 -15.61 -61.76 10.23
N SER A 307 -14.35 -61.94 10.31
CA SER A 307 -13.41 -62.47 9.32
C SER A 307 -13.68 -62.38 7.80
N ALA A 308 -12.70 -61.85 7.03
CA ALA A 308 -12.04 -62.58 5.94
C ALA A 308 -10.86 -61.76 5.30
N LYS A 309 -9.77 -62.47 5.13
CA LYS A 309 -8.53 -62.17 4.38
C LYS A 309 -8.73 -62.25 2.87
N ALA A 310 -7.96 -61.51 2.09
CA ALA A 310 -7.25 -61.91 0.84
C ALA A 310 -6.56 -60.63 0.32
N SER A 311 -5.24 -60.44 0.26
CA SER A 311 -4.14 -61.07 -0.53
C SER A 311 -4.17 -60.74 -2.03
N GLY A 312 -3.05 -60.12 -2.45
CA GLY A 312 -2.54 -60.13 -3.85
C GLY A 312 -2.80 -58.81 -4.58
N ASP A 313 -1.93 -58.18 -5.33
CA ASP A 313 -0.65 -58.59 -5.91
C ASP A 313 0.05 -57.31 -6.45
N LYS A 314 1.38 -57.27 -6.44
CA LYS A 314 2.22 -56.42 -7.28
C LYS A 314 2.52 -57.12 -8.60
N PRO A 315 2.81 -56.40 -9.72
CA PRO A 315 4.20 -56.31 -10.20
C PRO A 315 4.57 -54.93 -10.78
N SER A 316 5.70 -54.42 -10.50
CA SER A 316 7.02 -54.22 -11.13
C SER A 316 7.10 -54.16 -12.66
N SER A 317 7.72 -53.04 -13.16
CA SER A 317 8.76 -52.93 -14.21
C SER A 317 8.91 -51.45 -14.60
N SER A 318 9.99 -50.75 -14.29
CA SER A 318 11.28 -50.64 -15.03
C SER A 318 11.09 -50.26 -16.49
N GLU A 319 11.54 -49.02 -16.79
CA GLU A 319 12.40 -48.72 -17.96
C GLU A 319 12.84 -47.24 -18.01
N LYS A 320 14.15 -47.04 -17.92
CA LYS A 320 14.85 -45.89 -18.53
C LYS A 320 15.30 -46.31 -19.93
N PRO A 321 15.34 -45.38 -20.90
CA PRO A 321 16.62 -45.17 -21.55
C PRO A 321 16.93 -43.70 -21.92
N THR A 322 18.18 -43.35 -21.71
CA THR A 322 19.29 -43.03 -22.61
C THR A 322 19.31 -41.63 -23.30
N THR A 323 20.28 -40.92 -22.87
CA THR A 323 21.16 -39.93 -23.49
C THR A 323 21.09 -39.78 -25.02
N ARG A 324 21.06 -38.51 -25.50
CA ARG A 324 21.74 -38.10 -26.76
C ARG A 324 22.40 -36.73 -26.63
N ARG A 325 23.72 -36.74 -26.95
CA ARG A 325 24.67 -35.66 -27.08
C ARG A 325 24.39 -34.79 -28.30
N GLY A 326 24.69 -33.51 -28.15
CA GLY A 326 25.14 -32.36 -28.88
C GLY A 326 24.99 -32.26 -30.41
N PRO A 327 25.36 -31.08 -30.98
CA PRO A 327 26.72 -30.62 -31.04
C PRO A 327 27.02 -29.11 -30.83
N ARG A 328 28.28 -28.85 -30.55
CA ARG A 328 28.99 -27.56 -30.55
C ARG A 328 29.01 -26.90 -31.93
N ARG A 329 28.97 -25.56 -31.95
CA ARG A 329 29.70 -24.62 -32.85
C ARG A 329 28.99 -23.25 -32.79
N THR A 330 29.57 -22.07 -32.86
CA THR A 330 30.92 -21.53 -33.04
C THR A 330 30.86 -20.04 -32.64
N ARG A 331 31.95 -19.55 -32.08
CA ARG A 331 32.32 -18.14 -31.87
C ARG A 331 32.23 -17.35 -33.18
N ASN A 332 31.59 -16.19 -33.17
CA ASN A 332 32.03 -15.04 -33.95
C ASN A 332 31.52 -13.75 -33.29
N GLY A 333 32.44 -12.92 -32.82
CA GLY A 333 32.19 -11.56 -32.39
C GLY A 333 32.38 -10.59 -33.55
N PRO A 334 31.72 -9.46 -33.57
CA PRO A 334 32.08 -8.36 -34.45
C PRO A 334 32.89 -7.27 -33.72
N ARG A 335 33.84 -6.79 -34.51
CA ARG A 335 34.88 -5.77 -34.26
C ARG A 335 34.28 -4.39 -33.94
N LYS A 336 34.96 -3.66 -33.05
CA LYS A 336 34.84 -2.20 -32.87
C LYS A 336 35.36 -1.45 -34.11
N PRO A 337 34.78 -0.32 -34.49
CA PRO A 337 35.49 0.69 -35.32
C PRO A 337 36.14 1.76 -34.44
N SER A 338 37.34 2.15 -34.87
CA SER A 338 38.19 3.19 -34.30
C SER A 338 37.75 4.60 -34.72
N PRO A 339 38.17 5.67 -33.98
CA PRO A 339 37.69 7.03 -34.23
C PRO A 339 38.46 7.69 -35.38
N ASN A 340 37.75 8.48 -36.19
CA ASN A 340 38.33 9.36 -37.19
C ASN A 340 38.34 10.81 -36.68
N LYS A 341 39.51 11.41 -36.80
CA LYS A 341 39.78 12.84 -36.61
C LYS A 341 39.37 13.62 -37.85
N GLY A 342 38.76 14.73 -37.68
CA GLY A 342 38.50 15.75 -38.66
C GLY A 342 37.70 16.88 -38.03
#